data_464d48dd339281223d3aa2f62c08dbdd
#
_entry.id   464d48dd339281223d3aa2f62c08dbdd
#
_cell.length_a   1.000
_cell.length_b   1.000
_cell.length_c   1.000
_cell.angle_alpha   90.00
_cell.angle_beta   90.00
_cell.angle_gamma   90.00
#
_symmetry.space_group_name_H-M   'P 1'
#
loop_
_entity.id
_entity.type
_entity.pdbx_description
1 polymer ?
#
loop_
_entity_poly.entity_id
_entity_poly.type
_entity_poly.pdbx_seq_one_letter_code
_entity_poly.pdbx_strand_id
1 'polypeptide(L)'
;AEIDSLMLRFGMPMGPLRHIDEVGTDVAGHVARNLANNLPNFNTLPGILARMTKEGLLGRKSGKGFYDYETHPENPRPNPYLANLGWVSQPRVPWHEMRDRMIFCMVNEAARCLEEGVASSSTDIDLAMVLGTGWAPFRGGPLRYAESLGIPAAIGTLRDLASTAGPHFL
;
A
#
# COMPACT_ATOMS: atom_id res chain seq x y z
N ALA A 1 6.05 -3.12 -10.93
CA ALA A 1 5.01 -3.66 -11.82
C ALA A 1 4.22 -4.80 -11.17
N GLU A 2 4.88 -5.81 -10.58
CA GLU A 2 4.21 -6.99 -10.01
C GLU A 2 3.27 -6.61 -8.86
N ILE A 3 3.71 -5.78 -7.90
CA ILE A 3 2.91 -5.26 -6.80
C ILE A 3 1.65 -4.55 -7.32
N ASP A 4 1.81 -3.65 -8.29
CA ASP A 4 0.67 -2.93 -8.86
C ASP A 4 -0.31 -3.87 -9.56
N SER A 5 0.23 -4.86 -10.29
CA SER A 5 -0.61 -5.88 -10.96
C SER A 5 -1.42 -6.72 -9.96
N LEU A 6 -0.88 -6.99 -8.77
CA LEU A 6 -1.63 -7.70 -7.72
C LEU A 6 -2.82 -6.89 -7.22
N MET A 7 -2.64 -5.59 -6.99
CA MET A 7 -3.71 -4.72 -6.50
C MET A 7 -4.76 -4.43 -7.59
N LEU A 8 -4.34 -4.29 -8.84
CA LEU A 8 -5.28 -4.19 -9.97
C LEU A 8 -6.14 -5.46 -10.11
N ARG A 9 -5.52 -6.65 -9.99
CA ARG A 9 -6.28 -7.93 -9.97
C ARG A 9 -7.18 -8.07 -8.76
N PHE A 10 -6.83 -7.47 -7.64
CA PHE A 10 -7.71 -7.41 -6.46
C PHE A 10 -8.95 -6.56 -6.72
N GLY A 11 -8.87 -5.59 -7.65
CA GLY A 11 -9.94 -4.69 -8.08
C GLY A 11 -9.73 -3.23 -7.69
N MET A 12 -8.55 -2.87 -7.22
CA MET A 12 -8.18 -1.47 -7.02
C MET A 12 -8.06 -0.76 -8.38
N PRO A 13 -8.42 0.52 -8.50
CA PRO A 13 -8.33 1.28 -9.75
C PRO A 13 -6.88 1.57 -10.17
N MET A 14 -5.95 1.54 -9.19
CA MET A 14 -4.54 1.84 -9.38
C MET A 14 -3.69 1.01 -8.42
N GLY A 15 -2.50 0.64 -8.84
CA GLY A 15 -1.52 0.00 -7.98
C GLY A 15 -0.78 0.99 -7.09
N PRO A 16 -0.22 0.58 -5.94
CA PRO A 16 0.36 1.47 -4.95
C PRO A 16 1.60 2.22 -5.45
N LEU A 17 2.46 1.60 -6.25
CA LEU A 17 3.65 2.27 -6.79
C LEU A 17 3.26 3.33 -7.82
N ARG A 18 2.27 3.02 -8.67
CA ARG A 18 1.70 4.00 -9.59
C ARG A 18 1.05 5.15 -8.85
N HIS A 19 0.33 4.86 -7.77
CA HIS A 19 -0.30 5.89 -6.93
C HIS A 19 0.74 6.83 -6.31
N ILE A 20 1.84 6.29 -5.78
CA ILE A 20 2.95 7.10 -5.26
C ILE A 20 3.53 8.02 -6.35
N ASP A 21 3.67 7.53 -7.57
CA ASP A 21 4.17 8.33 -8.69
C ASP A 21 3.21 9.46 -9.10
N GLU A 22 1.89 9.24 -9.03
CA GLU A 22 0.90 10.29 -9.31
C GLU A 22 0.90 11.39 -8.23
N VAL A 23 1.04 11.02 -6.96
CA VAL A 23 1.11 11.94 -5.81
C VAL A 23 2.48 12.62 -5.71
N GLY A 24 3.52 11.87 -5.98
CA GLY A 24 4.93 12.25 -5.87
C GLY A 24 5.63 11.61 -4.68
N THR A 25 6.86 11.10 -4.91
CA THR A 25 7.68 10.44 -3.88
C THR A 25 8.05 11.36 -2.72
N ASP A 26 8.19 12.67 -2.97
CA ASP A 26 8.42 13.71 -1.96
C ASP A 26 7.20 13.86 -1.04
N VAL A 27 5.99 13.93 -1.60
CA VAL A 27 4.74 14.02 -0.82
C VAL A 27 4.51 12.73 -0.04
N ALA A 28 4.64 11.56 -0.70
CA ALA A 28 4.53 10.27 -0.02
C ALA A 28 5.54 10.14 1.13
N GLY A 29 6.78 10.58 0.91
CA GLY A 29 7.82 10.61 1.94
C GLY A 29 7.50 11.55 3.10
N HIS A 30 6.86 12.69 2.84
CA HIS A 30 6.42 13.61 3.89
C HIS A 30 5.27 13.03 4.73
N VAL A 31 4.25 12.51 4.06
CA VAL A 31 3.09 11.86 4.72
C VAL A 31 3.58 10.73 5.63
N ALA A 32 4.42 9.86 5.13
CA ALA A 32 4.84 8.72 5.91
C ALA A 32 5.78 9.08 7.08
N ARG A 33 6.58 10.16 6.99
CA ARG A 33 7.28 10.71 8.16
C ARG A 33 6.30 11.21 9.23
N ASN A 34 5.24 11.91 8.80
CA ASN A 34 4.21 12.36 9.73
C ASN A 34 3.49 11.19 10.40
N LEU A 35 3.16 10.15 9.66
CA LEU A 35 2.55 8.95 10.22
C LEU A 35 3.51 8.25 11.20
N ALA A 36 4.78 8.08 10.84
CA ALA A 36 5.78 7.47 11.72
C ALA A 36 5.99 8.23 13.04
N ASN A 37 5.83 9.55 13.03
CA ASN A 37 5.97 10.38 14.23
C ASN A 37 4.74 10.36 15.14
N ASN A 38 3.56 10.03 14.62
CA ASN A 38 2.30 10.16 15.33
C ASN A 38 1.59 8.81 15.57
N LEU A 39 1.97 7.75 14.85
CA LEU A 39 1.38 6.41 15.02
C LEU A 39 2.41 5.43 15.60
N PRO A 40 2.19 4.87 16.80
CA PRO A 40 3.18 4.07 17.52
C PRO A 40 3.63 2.79 16.80
N ASN A 41 2.80 2.27 15.91
CA ASN A 41 3.06 1.03 15.18
C ASN A 41 3.47 1.27 13.70
N PHE A 42 3.62 2.52 13.30
CA PHE A 42 4.03 2.87 11.94
C PHE A 42 5.54 2.82 11.83
N ASN A 43 6.08 1.72 11.33
CA ASN A 43 7.51 1.56 11.12
C ASN A 43 8.01 2.45 9.97
N THR A 44 9.24 2.92 10.15
CA THR A 44 9.92 3.83 9.23
C THR A 44 9.77 3.45 7.75
N LEU A 45 9.58 4.48 6.95
CA LEU A 45 9.63 4.41 5.49
C LEU A 45 10.83 3.63 4.97
N PRO A 46 10.62 2.81 3.94
CA PRO A 46 11.72 2.27 3.17
C PRO A 46 12.62 3.40 2.69
N GLY A 47 13.92 3.32 2.95
CA GLY A 47 14.89 4.33 2.53
C GLY A 47 14.92 4.62 1.02
N ILE A 48 14.19 3.83 0.24
CA ILE A 48 14.04 4.01 -1.20
C ILE A 48 13.34 5.33 -1.55
N LEU A 49 12.26 5.71 -0.85
CA LEU A 49 11.54 6.96 -1.14
C LEU A 49 12.42 8.18 -0.89
N ALA A 50 13.21 8.15 0.19
CA ALA A 50 14.16 9.23 0.47
C ALA A 50 15.25 9.32 -0.61
N ARG A 51 15.77 8.18 -1.10
CA ARG A 51 16.74 8.14 -2.20
C ARG A 51 16.13 8.62 -3.50
N MET A 52 14.93 8.17 -3.86
CA MET A 52 14.23 8.63 -5.05
C MET A 52 14.02 10.14 -5.03
N THR A 53 13.56 10.68 -3.91
CA THR A 53 13.37 12.14 -3.76
C THR A 53 14.69 12.89 -3.93
N LYS A 54 15.79 12.39 -3.34
CA LYS A 54 17.13 13.00 -3.47
C LYS A 54 17.63 13.01 -4.91
N GLU A 55 17.34 11.96 -5.67
CA GLU A 55 17.70 11.82 -7.08
C GLU A 55 16.71 12.53 -8.04
N GLY A 56 15.71 13.23 -7.52
CA GLY A 56 14.71 13.92 -8.33
C GLY A 56 13.71 13.00 -9.03
N LEU A 57 13.63 11.73 -8.62
CA LEU A 57 12.67 10.77 -9.14
C LEU A 57 11.31 10.94 -8.43
N LEU A 58 10.64 12.05 -8.73
CA LEU A 58 9.44 12.49 -8.01
C LEU A 58 8.13 11.88 -8.56
N GLY A 59 8.23 10.95 -9.50
CA GLY A 59 7.07 10.36 -10.16
C GLY A 59 6.69 11.09 -11.44
N ARG A 60 5.41 11.09 -11.77
CA ARG A 60 4.89 11.64 -13.03
C ARG A 60 5.27 13.11 -13.25
N LYS A 61 5.26 13.93 -12.20
CA LYS A 61 5.59 15.36 -12.27
C LYS A 61 7.04 15.66 -12.70
N SER A 62 7.96 14.73 -12.49
CA SER A 62 9.36 14.83 -12.93
C SER A 62 9.68 13.93 -14.13
N GLY A 63 8.66 13.28 -14.70
CA GLY A 63 8.83 12.33 -15.80
C GLY A 63 9.32 10.94 -15.37
N LYS A 64 9.84 10.78 -14.17
CA LYS A 64 10.40 9.52 -13.66
C LYS A 64 10.12 9.33 -12.17
N GLY A 65 9.74 8.10 -11.82
CA GLY A 65 9.50 7.64 -10.47
C GLY A 65 9.77 6.14 -10.38
N PHE A 66 8.84 5.38 -9.85
CA PHE A 66 8.83 3.92 -9.97
C PHE A 66 8.67 3.48 -11.42
N TYR A 67 8.06 4.34 -12.23
CA TYR A 67 7.88 4.16 -13.66
C TYR A 67 8.55 5.29 -14.43
N ASP A 68 8.84 5.02 -15.71
CA ASP A 68 9.34 5.99 -16.69
C ASP A 68 8.16 6.50 -17.52
N TYR A 69 7.86 7.79 -17.39
CA TYR A 69 6.77 8.50 -18.05
C TYR A 69 7.26 9.33 -19.24
N GLU A 70 8.59 9.54 -19.37
CA GLU A 70 9.16 10.32 -20.46
C GLU A 70 9.11 9.55 -21.77
N THR A 71 9.51 8.29 -21.73
CA THR A 71 9.58 7.45 -22.94
C THR A 71 8.24 6.88 -23.35
N HIS A 72 7.35 6.60 -22.40
CA HIS A 72 6.04 5.98 -22.63
C HIS A 72 4.97 6.61 -21.75
N PRO A 73 4.51 7.85 -21.99
CA PRO A 73 3.59 8.57 -21.13
C PRO A 73 2.26 7.85 -20.89
N GLU A 74 1.72 7.22 -21.94
CA GLU A 74 0.42 6.52 -21.89
C GLU A 74 0.52 5.11 -21.27
N ASN A 75 1.67 4.45 -21.42
CA ASN A 75 1.91 3.12 -20.88
C ASN A 75 3.30 3.02 -20.24
N PRO A 76 3.50 3.68 -19.10
CA PRO A 76 4.80 3.79 -18.45
C PRO A 76 5.33 2.43 -18.02
N ARG A 77 6.61 2.22 -18.25
CA ARG A 77 7.33 1.00 -17.91
C ARG A 77 8.07 1.17 -16.57
N PRO A 78 8.35 0.09 -15.86
CA PRO A 78 9.18 0.16 -14.66
C PRO A 78 10.49 0.90 -14.94
N ASN A 79 10.85 1.84 -14.08
CA ASN A 79 12.05 2.64 -14.23
C ASN A 79 13.31 1.79 -13.96
N PRO A 80 14.17 1.53 -14.96
CA PRO A 80 15.35 0.69 -14.79
C PRO A 80 16.39 1.32 -13.84
N TYR A 81 16.39 2.64 -13.67
CA TYR A 81 17.32 3.34 -12.80
C TYR A 81 17.20 2.95 -11.33
N LEU A 82 16.04 2.43 -10.91
CA LEU A 82 15.82 1.98 -9.52
C LEU A 82 16.83 0.90 -9.08
N ALA A 83 17.36 0.11 -10.00
CA ALA A 83 18.41 -0.86 -9.71
C ALA A 83 19.68 -0.18 -9.16
N ASN A 84 19.99 1.01 -9.63
CA ASN A 84 21.16 1.78 -9.19
C ASN A 84 20.98 2.38 -7.78
N LEU A 85 19.74 2.47 -7.31
CA LEU A 85 19.43 2.95 -5.96
C LEU A 85 19.52 1.85 -4.90
N GLY A 86 20.07 0.69 -5.25
CA GLY A 86 20.21 -0.44 -4.34
C GLY A 86 18.89 -1.17 -4.11
N TRP A 87 17.96 -1.07 -5.05
CA TRP A 87 16.80 -1.95 -5.08
C TRP A 87 17.28 -3.35 -5.43
N VAL A 88 17.70 -4.08 -4.38
CA VAL A 88 18.14 -5.47 -4.53
C VAL A 88 16.89 -6.33 -4.65
N SER A 89 16.89 -7.23 -5.63
CA SER A 89 15.87 -8.28 -5.71
C SER A 89 15.96 -9.14 -4.44
N GLN A 90 15.07 -8.90 -3.51
CA GLN A 90 14.91 -9.74 -2.31
C GLN A 90 14.38 -11.13 -2.72
N PRO A 91 14.53 -12.15 -1.87
CA PRO A 91 13.88 -13.44 -2.09
C PRO A 91 12.41 -13.21 -2.45
N ARG A 92 11.93 -13.87 -3.48
CA ARG A 92 10.56 -13.68 -3.96
C ARG A 92 9.57 -14.11 -2.89
N VAL A 93 8.88 -13.13 -2.33
CA VAL A 93 7.70 -13.40 -1.49
C VAL A 93 6.60 -13.97 -2.40
N PRO A 94 5.92 -15.05 -2.01
CA PRO A 94 4.81 -15.58 -2.79
C PRO A 94 3.77 -14.49 -3.10
N TRP A 95 3.19 -14.52 -4.31
CA TRP A 95 2.27 -13.46 -4.77
C TRP A 95 1.04 -13.29 -3.86
N HIS A 96 0.53 -14.38 -3.29
CA HIS A 96 -0.59 -14.34 -2.35
C HIS A 96 -0.21 -13.64 -1.04
N GLU A 97 0.96 -13.94 -0.49
CA GLU A 97 1.47 -13.29 0.71
C GLU A 97 1.74 -11.80 0.46
N MET A 98 2.31 -11.44 -0.69
CA MET A 98 2.52 -10.04 -1.07
C MET A 98 1.20 -9.27 -1.16
N ARG A 99 0.16 -9.87 -1.75
CA ARG A 99 -1.19 -9.32 -1.78
C ARG A 99 -1.75 -9.17 -0.36
N ASP A 100 -1.65 -10.21 0.44
CA ASP A 100 -2.24 -10.26 1.77
C ASP A 100 -1.58 -9.24 2.71
N ARG A 101 -0.28 -9.04 2.61
CA ARG A 101 0.42 -7.96 3.34
C ARG A 101 -0.20 -6.58 3.06
N MET A 102 -0.50 -6.25 1.81
CA MET A 102 -1.10 -4.96 1.44
C MET A 102 -2.56 -4.86 1.91
N ILE A 103 -3.34 -5.90 1.71
CA ILE A 103 -4.77 -5.90 2.03
C ILE A 103 -5.00 -5.94 3.55
N PHE A 104 -4.33 -6.84 4.25
CA PHE A 104 -4.55 -7.01 5.69
C PHE A 104 -3.93 -5.90 6.54
N CYS A 105 -2.96 -5.14 6.02
CA CYS A 105 -2.55 -3.88 6.64
C CYS A 105 -3.73 -2.88 6.68
N MET A 106 -4.48 -2.75 5.59
CA MET A 106 -5.67 -1.88 5.54
C MET A 106 -6.83 -2.44 6.37
N VAL A 107 -7.03 -3.76 6.38
CA VAL A 107 -8.06 -4.41 7.22
C VAL A 107 -7.77 -4.18 8.71
N ASN A 108 -6.53 -4.38 9.13
CA ASN A 108 -6.13 -4.19 10.53
C ASN A 108 -6.32 -2.73 10.99
N GLU A 109 -5.88 -1.78 10.17
CA GLU A 109 -6.06 -0.36 10.49
C GLU A 109 -7.53 0.05 10.50
N ALA A 110 -8.35 -0.48 9.60
CA ALA A 110 -9.80 -0.28 9.60
C ALA A 110 -10.46 -0.80 10.89
N ALA A 111 -10.03 -1.97 11.37
CA ALA A 111 -10.51 -2.52 12.63
C ALA A 111 -10.10 -1.65 13.83
N ARG A 112 -8.86 -1.14 13.86
CA ARG A 112 -8.39 -0.19 14.87
C ARG A 112 -9.18 1.11 14.88
N CYS A 113 -9.44 1.68 13.72
CA CYS A 113 -10.28 2.89 13.59
C CYS A 113 -11.68 2.68 14.20
N LEU A 114 -12.24 1.48 14.07
CA LEU A 114 -13.51 1.14 14.69
C LEU A 114 -13.38 0.98 16.21
N GLU A 115 -12.35 0.26 16.68
CA GLU A 115 -12.07 0.02 18.10
C GLU A 115 -11.81 1.33 18.87
N GLU A 116 -11.04 2.24 18.26
CA GLU A 116 -10.69 3.55 18.83
C GLU A 116 -11.81 4.59 18.72
N GLY A 117 -12.94 4.23 18.08
CA GLY A 117 -14.08 5.12 17.92
C GLY A 117 -13.84 6.28 16.94
N VAL A 118 -12.86 6.15 16.03
CA VAL A 118 -12.62 7.12 14.94
C VAL A 118 -13.81 7.16 13.98
N ALA A 119 -14.48 6.02 13.80
CA ALA A 119 -15.74 5.91 13.07
C ALA A 119 -16.77 5.18 13.93
N SER A 120 -18.07 5.51 13.71
CA SER A 120 -19.15 4.97 14.52
C SER A 120 -19.63 3.59 14.07
N SER A 121 -19.32 3.18 12.84
CA SER A 121 -19.71 1.87 12.32
C SER A 121 -18.70 1.32 11.32
N SER A 122 -18.69 -0.01 11.15
CA SER A 122 -17.90 -0.67 10.10
C SER A 122 -18.35 -0.21 8.69
N THR A 123 -19.63 0.06 8.51
CA THR A 123 -20.17 0.54 7.23
C THR A 123 -19.60 1.91 6.84
N ASP A 124 -19.42 2.81 7.81
CA ASP A 124 -18.84 4.14 7.53
C ASP A 124 -17.38 4.02 7.08
N ILE A 125 -16.61 3.14 7.73
CA ILE A 125 -15.23 2.85 7.34
C ILE A 125 -15.17 2.24 5.94
N ASP A 126 -15.98 1.23 5.68
CA ASP A 126 -16.02 0.54 4.39
C ASP A 126 -16.41 1.50 3.26
N LEU A 127 -17.41 2.34 3.47
CA LEU A 127 -17.83 3.35 2.50
C LEU A 127 -16.75 4.40 2.26
N ALA A 128 -16.12 4.90 3.32
CA ALA A 128 -15.02 5.85 3.23
C ALA A 128 -13.83 5.26 2.45
N MET A 129 -13.50 4.00 2.67
CA MET A 129 -12.42 3.33 1.94
C MET A 129 -12.75 3.13 0.47
N VAL A 130 -14.00 2.78 0.13
CA VAL A 130 -14.43 2.65 -1.28
C VAL A 130 -14.39 4.01 -1.98
N LEU A 131 -14.93 5.05 -1.38
CA LEU A 131 -15.07 6.38 -2.01
C LEU A 131 -13.77 7.19 -1.95
N GLY A 132 -13.01 7.10 -0.85
CA GLY A 132 -11.86 7.95 -0.59
C GLY A 132 -10.53 7.37 -1.06
N THR A 133 -10.36 6.06 -1.02
CA THR A 133 -9.08 5.40 -1.35
C THR A 133 -9.14 4.54 -2.60
N GLY A 134 -10.33 4.33 -3.17
CA GLY A 134 -10.51 3.46 -4.33
C GLY A 134 -10.43 1.97 -3.98
N TRP A 135 -10.77 1.59 -2.75
CA TRP A 135 -10.97 0.17 -2.44
C TRP A 135 -11.95 -0.46 -3.44
N ALA A 136 -11.69 -1.72 -3.82
CA ALA A 136 -12.51 -2.46 -4.79
C ALA A 136 -14.00 -2.49 -4.38
N PRO A 137 -14.91 -1.76 -5.05
CA PRO A 137 -16.29 -1.56 -4.58
C PRO A 137 -17.08 -2.87 -4.44
N PHE A 138 -16.84 -3.83 -5.35
CA PHE A 138 -17.51 -5.14 -5.33
C PHE A 138 -17.09 -6.03 -4.16
N ARG A 139 -16.07 -5.63 -3.38
CA ARG A 139 -15.64 -6.30 -2.14
C ARG A 139 -16.23 -5.65 -0.88
N GLY A 140 -16.88 -4.50 -1.02
CA GLY A 140 -17.68 -3.86 0.02
C GLY A 140 -16.89 -3.10 1.09
N GLY A 141 -15.58 -2.93 0.93
CA GLY A 141 -14.70 -2.32 1.92
C GLY A 141 -13.83 -3.33 2.67
N PRO A 142 -12.84 -2.86 3.47
CA PRO A 142 -11.89 -3.73 4.16
C PRO A 142 -12.53 -4.62 5.24
N LEU A 143 -13.46 -4.09 6.05
CA LEU A 143 -14.09 -4.85 7.11
C LEU A 143 -15.11 -5.84 6.55
N ARG A 144 -15.91 -5.44 5.56
CA ARG A 144 -16.80 -6.33 4.84
C ARG A 144 -16.04 -7.45 4.12
N TYR A 145 -14.89 -7.14 3.55
CA TYR A 145 -14.03 -8.13 2.93
C TYR A 145 -13.54 -9.16 3.95
N ALA A 146 -13.03 -8.72 5.11
CA ALA A 146 -12.62 -9.62 6.19
C ALA A 146 -13.77 -10.52 6.68
N GLU A 147 -14.96 -9.95 6.83
CA GLU A 147 -16.17 -10.70 7.19
C GLU A 147 -16.51 -11.76 6.13
N SER A 148 -16.40 -11.44 4.84
CA SER A 148 -16.66 -12.37 3.74
C SER A 148 -15.71 -13.57 3.70
N LEU A 149 -14.50 -13.43 4.22
CA LEU A 149 -13.53 -14.51 4.39
C LEU A 149 -13.82 -15.37 5.62
N GLY A 150 -14.60 -14.85 6.53
CA GLY A 150 -14.80 -15.36 7.89
C GLY A 150 -13.80 -14.79 8.87
N ILE A 151 -14.31 -14.21 9.97
CA ILE A 151 -13.46 -13.54 10.97
C ILE A 151 -12.33 -14.43 11.53
N PRO A 152 -12.56 -15.73 11.86
CA PRO A 152 -11.47 -16.59 12.30
C PRO A 152 -10.34 -16.73 11.27
N ALA A 153 -10.68 -16.82 9.97
CA ALA A 153 -9.70 -16.92 8.89
C ALA A 153 -8.90 -15.61 8.73
N ALA A 154 -9.58 -14.46 8.80
CA ALA A 154 -8.94 -13.15 8.75
C ALA A 154 -7.94 -12.96 9.91
N ILE A 155 -8.33 -13.33 11.13
CA ILE A 155 -7.45 -13.30 12.30
C ILE A 155 -6.26 -14.26 12.13
N GLY A 156 -6.48 -15.46 11.58
CA GLY A 156 -5.41 -16.40 11.25
C GLY A 156 -4.39 -15.77 10.31
N THR A 157 -4.85 -15.17 9.22
CA THR A 157 -3.98 -14.47 8.25
C THR A 157 -3.18 -13.34 8.90
N LEU A 158 -3.81 -12.51 9.75
CA LEU A 158 -3.11 -11.43 10.47
C LEU A 158 -2.00 -11.97 11.38
N ARG A 159 -2.26 -13.07 12.11
CA ARG A 159 -1.25 -13.74 12.98
C ARG A 159 -0.08 -14.29 12.18
N ASP A 160 -0.36 -14.93 11.04
CA ASP A 160 0.68 -15.45 10.15
C ASP A 160 1.53 -14.31 9.59
N LEU A 161 0.91 -13.21 9.16
CA LEU A 161 1.61 -12.03 8.70
C LEU A 161 2.42 -11.36 9.81
N ALA A 162 1.91 -11.30 11.03
CA ALA A 162 2.65 -10.77 12.16
C ALA A 162 3.93 -11.58 12.44
N SER A 163 3.87 -12.89 12.29
CA SER A 163 5.04 -13.77 12.48
C SER A 163 6.08 -13.65 11.36
N THR A 164 5.66 -13.40 10.11
CA THR A 164 6.53 -13.42 8.92
C THR A 164 6.94 -12.03 8.44
N ALA A 165 6.11 -11.02 8.65
CA ALA A 165 6.28 -9.67 8.10
C ALA A 165 6.42 -8.57 9.17
N GLY A 166 6.07 -8.85 10.42
CA GLY A 166 6.28 -7.96 11.55
C GLY A 166 5.04 -7.68 12.40
N PRO A 167 5.24 -7.19 13.64
CA PRO A 167 4.18 -7.08 14.66
C PRO A 167 3.09 -6.03 14.34
N HIS A 168 3.28 -5.21 13.32
CA HIS A 168 2.31 -4.19 12.90
C HIS A 168 1.01 -4.76 12.30
N PHE A 169 0.94 -6.08 12.11
CA PHE A 169 -0.28 -6.78 11.71
C PHE A 169 -1.18 -7.20 12.90
N LEU A 170 -0.80 -6.86 14.15
CA LEU A 170 -1.59 -7.15 15.35
C LEU A 170 -1.87 -5.90 16.16
#